data_912b0cfe3af25fa287fd292f57c15160
#
_entry.id   912b0cfe3af25fa287fd292f57c15160
#
_cell.length_a   1.000
_cell.length_b   1.000
_cell.length_c   1.000
_cell.angle_alpha   90.00
_cell.angle_beta   90.00
_cell.angle_gamma   90.00
#
_symmetry.space_group_name_H-M   'P 1'
#
loop_
_entity.id
_entity.type
_entity.pdbx_description
1 polymer ?
#
loop_
_entity_poly.entity_id
_entity_poly.type
_entity_poly.pdbx_seq_one_letter_code
_entity_poly.pdbx_strand_id
1 'polypeptide(L)'
;KYAALGTNRMLYVYSGGAFYDITPIKATTTLTSAFTTTQSDATVTLTFSSAHNISKYDIIYLDNFSSITNSNFDEDDFNDKTFMVTTIPSSTTLTIEMGSAESGSGASTSGGIRVQHYYSIGPAVEASAAGWGLGLWGGTVAGEATSTLDGALTSGSSSIVLDDSSAFPASGSVLIDNERIAYTSNTTGTGTLSGLTRGSDNTTAASHSDAATVTDASEYTKWGASQTGDIITAPGLWSLDNYGNKLIATIVDGATFEWDSDGS
;
A
#
# COMPACT_ATOMS: atom_id res chain seq x y z
N LYS A 1 38.76 -0.78 7.37
CA LYS A 1 38.00 0.49 7.26
C LYS A 1 36.80 0.23 6.37
N TYR A 2 35.62 0.69 6.78
CA TYR A 2 34.40 0.55 6.05
C TYR A 2 33.66 1.90 5.95
N ALA A 3 32.70 1.99 5.03
CA ALA A 3 31.74 3.07 4.98
C ALA A 3 30.33 2.47 5.12
N ALA A 4 29.52 3.01 6.01
CA ALA A 4 28.15 2.56 6.19
C ALA A 4 27.18 3.46 5.40
N LEU A 5 26.16 2.85 4.81
CA LEU A 5 25.12 3.51 4.03
C LEU A 5 23.75 2.97 4.47
N GLY A 6 22.97 3.81 5.12
CA GLY A 6 21.56 3.52 5.41
C GLY A 6 20.67 4.07 4.32
N THR A 7 19.82 3.22 3.76
CA THR A 7 18.71 3.62 2.89
C THR A 7 17.42 3.68 3.69
N ASN A 8 16.31 4.05 3.07
CA ASN A 8 14.99 3.99 3.71
C ASN A 8 14.49 2.56 3.98
N ARG A 9 15.21 1.52 3.54
CA ARG A 9 14.82 0.11 3.69
C ARG A 9 15.91 -0.81 4.17
N MET A 10 17.16 -0.53 3.80
CA MET A 10 18.29 -1.45 3.96
C MET A 10 19.48 -0.71 4.57
N LEU A 11 20.35 -1.45 5.22
CA LEU A 11 21.62 -0.98 5.76
C LEU A 11 22.77 -1.74 5.09
N TYR A 12 23.70 -1.01 4.48
CA TYR A 12 24.84 -1.59 3.78
C TYR A 12 26.16 -1.10 4.36
N VAL A 13 27.15 -1.93 4.21
CA VAL A 13 28.56 -1.56 4.47
C VAL A 13 29.35 -1.77 3.19
N TYR A 14 30.13 -0.78 2.83
CA TYR A 14 31.15 -0.89 1.79
C TYR A 14 32.52 -1.14 2.41
N SER A 15 33.17 -2.24 2.07
CA SER A 15 34.50 -2.61 2.53
C SER A 15 35.20 -3.48 1.50
N GLY A 16 36.51 -3.32 1.34
CA GLY A 16 37.30 -4.16 0.44
C GLY A 16 36.88 -4.13 -1.03
N GLY A 17 36.18 -3.10 -1.50
CA GLY A 17 35.69 -3.00 -2.88
C GLY A 17 34.30 -3.61 -3.12
N ALA A 18 33.61 -4.12 -2.11
CA ALA A 18 32.30 -4.72 -2.20
C ALA A 18 31.30 -4.09 -1.22
N PHE A 19 30.01 -4.19 -1.57
CA PHE A 19 28.89 -3.88 -0.67
C PHE A 19 28.41 -5.16 0.03
N TYR A 20 28.13 -5.02 1.31
CA TYR A 20 27.58 -6.08 2.14
C TYR A 20 26.27 -5.58 2.74
N ASP A 21 25.23 -6.39 2.62
CA ASP A 21 23.97 -6.15 3.32
C ASP A 21 24.14 -6.57 4.79
N ILE A 22 23.95 -5.61 5.68
CA ILE A 22 24.01 -5.82 7.15
C ILE A 22 22.68 -5.43 7.80
N THR A 23 21.60 -5.38 7.01
CA THR A 23 20.27 -5.03 7.51
C THR A 23 19.87 -6.02 8.61
N PRO A 24 19.48 -5.54 9.81
CA PRO A 24 19.11 -6.42 10.91
C PRO A 24 17.90 -7.28 10.58
N ILE A 25 17.99 -8.57 10.91
CA ILE A 25 16.91 -9.54 10.71
C ILE A 25 16.00 -9.51 11.92
N LYS A 26 14.71 -9.29 11.72
CA LYS A 26 13.68 -9.29 12.75
C LYS A 26 13.19 -10.70 13.09
N ALA A 27 13.04 -11.52 12.06
CA ALA A 27 12.57 -12.90 12.22
C ALA A 27 13.05 -13.77 11.05
N THR A 28 13.23 -15.06 11.31
CA THR A 28 13.46 -16.08 10.28
C THR A 28 12.41 -17.16 10.43
N THR A 29 11.74 -17.51 9.33
CA THR A 29 10.71 -18.55 9.29
C THR A 29 11.02 -19.52 8.16
N THR A 30 10.81 -20.81 8.38
CA THR A 30 10.88 -21.83 7.33
C THR A 30 9.47 -22.24 6.92
N LEU A 31 9.19 -22.18 5.63
CA LEU A 31 7.91 -22.56 5.07
C LEU A 31 8.00 -24.00 4.51
N THR A 32 6.90 -24.73 4.60
CA THR A 32 6.77 -26.08 4.05
C THR A 32 5.66 -26.09 3.01
N SER A 33 5.99 -26.30 1.74
CA SER A 33 5.01 -26.41 0.62
C SER A 33 4.10 -25.18 0.50
N ALA A 34 4.69 -23.97 0.57
CA ALA A 34 3.95 -22.76 0.82
C ALA A 34 4.06 -21.68 -0.27
N PHE A 35 4.48 -22.08 -1.47
CA PHE A 35 4.58 -21.22 -2.64
C PHE A 35 3.49 -21.58 -3.64
N THR A 36 2.73 -20.60 -4.10
CA THR A 36 1.76 -20.77 -5.18
C THR A 36 1.72 -19.57 -6.10
N THR A 37 1.49 -19.83 -7.39
CA THR A 37 1.26 -18.83 -8.42
C THR A 37 -0.05 -19.09 -9.15
N THR A 38 -0.51 -18.12 -9.92
CA THR A 38 -1.69 -18.24 -10.79
C THR A 38 -1.27 -17.91 -12.22
N GLN A 39 -1.75 -18.69 -13.18
CA GLN A 39 -1.46 -18.46 -14.60
C GLN A 39 -1.88 -17.04 -15.01
N SER A 40 -1.03 -16.39 -15.80
CA SER A 40 -1.19 -15.01 -16.29
C SER A 40 -1.18 -13.93 -15.20
N ASP A 41 -0.66 -14.26 -14.00
CA ASP A 41 -0.50 -13.34 -12.89
C ASP A 41 0.98 -13.31 -12.47
N ALA A 42 1.51 -12.12 -12.18
CA ALA A 42 2.87 -11.95 -11.67
C ALA A 42 2.96 -12.12 -10.15
N THR A 43 1.83 -12.27 -9.48
CA THR A 43 1.73 -12.39 -8.04
C THR A 43 2.12 -13.78 -7.56
N VAL A 44 3.05 -13.83 -6.61
CA VAL A 44 3.44 -15.05 -5.90
C VAL A 44 2.91 -14.99 -4.47
N THR A 45 2.19 -16.04 -4.06
CA THR A 45 1.66 -16.16 -2.71
C THR A 45 2.55 -17.07 -1.86
N LEU A 46 2.96 -16.56 -0.70
CA LEU A 46 3.65 -17.32 0.34
C LEU A 46 2.68 -17.59 1.50
N THR A 47 2.62 -18.87 1.93
CA THR A 47 1.74 -19.30 3.02
C THR A 47 2.56 -19.78 4.22
N PHE A 48 2.25 -19.23 5.38
CA PHE A 48 2.90 -19.54 6.65
C PHE A 48 2.02 -20.47 7.49
N SER A 49 2.63 -21.31 8.29
CA SER A 49 1.92 -22.21 9.22
C SER A 49 1.31 -21.49 10.42
N SER A 50 1.76 -20.28 10.70
CA SER A 50 1.29 -19.42 11.80
C SER A 50 1.36 -17.96 11.38
N ALA A 51 0.82 -17.05 12.19
CA ALA A 51 0.86 -15.61 11.91
C ALA A 51 2.30 -15.12 11.70
N HIS A 52 2.55 -14.49 10.55
CA HIS A 52 3.90 -14.06 10.14
C HIS A 52 4.31 -12.69 10.72
N ASN A 53 3.38 -11.85 11.15
CA ASN A 53 3.64 -10.50 11.69
C ASN A 53 4.50 -9.61 10.76
N ILE A 54 4.41 -9.83 9.46
CA ILE A 54 5.03 -9.02 8.40
C ILE A 54 3.98 -8.04 7.89
N SER A 55 4.38 -6.81 7.63
CA SER A 55 3.49 -5.77 7.13
C SER A 55 3.64 -5.60 5.61
N LYS A 56 2.63 -5.04 4.98
CA LYS A 56 2.73 -4.61 3.58
C LYS A 56 3.90 -3.64 3.41
N TYR A 57 4.64 -3.80 2.32
CA TYR A 57 5.86 -3.05 1.98
C TYR A 57 7.09 -3.35 2.85
N ASP A 58 7.01 -4.26 3.81
CA ASP A 58 8.22 -4.81 4.43
C ASP A 58 9.08 -5.52 3.39
N ILE A 59 10.38 -5.58 3.65
CA ILE A 59 11.33 -6.34 2.82
C ILE A 59 11.56 -7.70 3.47
N ILE A 60 11.47 -8.73 2.66
CA ILE A 60 11.81 -10.09 3.01
C ILE A 60 12.92 -10.60 2.09
N TYR A 61 13.80 -11.42 2.63
CA TYR A 61 14.78 -12.18 1.86
C TYR A 61 14.31 -13.61 1.78
N LEU A 62 14.40 -14.18 0.60
CA LEU A 62 13.99 -15.55 0.29
C LEU A 62 15.20 -16.40 -0.09
N ASP A 63 15.16 -17.65 0.33
CA ASP A 63 16.22 -18.59 0.09
C ASP A 63 15.70 -20.02 0.23
N ASN A 64 16.48 -20.98 -0.28
CA ASN A 64 16.24 -22.40 -0.14
C ASN A 64 14.98 -22.90 -0.90
N PHE A 65 14.59 -22.19 -1.97
CA PHE A 65 13.65 -22.75 -2.94
C PHE A 65 14.30 -23.92 -3.67
N SER A 66 13.53 -24.97 -3.85
CA SER A 66 13.92 -26.12 -4.66
C SER A 66 12.69 -26.79 -5.26
N SER A 67 12.84 -27.42 -6.43
CA SER A 67 11.77 -28.18 -7.08
C SER A 67 10.50 -27.39 -7.38
N ILE A 68 10.64 -26.20 -7.96
CA ILE A 68 9.51 -25.45 -8.52
C ILE A 68 8.98 -26.23 -9.75
N THR A 69 7.68 -26.42 -9.82
CA THR A 69 7.02 -27.18 -10.89
C THR A 69 5.87 -26.39 -11.51
N ASN A 70 5.60 -26.65 -12.79
CA ASN A 70 4.52 -26.00 -13.56
C ASN A 70 4.61 -24.47 -13.57
N SER A 71 5.80 -23.91 -13.54
CA SER A 71 6.10 -22.50 -13.49
C SER A 71 7.13 -22.14 -14.56
N ASN A 72 7.13 -20.89 -15.01
CA ASN A 72 8.25 -20.33 -15.76
C ASN A 72 9.29 -19.66 -14.84
N PHE A 73 8.99 -19.60 -13.53
CA PHE A 73 9.99 -19.22 -12.54
C PHE A 73 10.78 -20.45 -12.12
N ASP A 74 12.05 -20.24 -11.87
CA ASP A 74 12.96 -21.24 -11.32
C ASP A 74 13.48 -20.82 -9.92
N GLU A 75 14.29 -21.67 -9.34
CA GLU A 75 14.82 -21.43 -8.00
C GLU A 75 15.71 -20.19 -7.94
N ASP A 76 16.41 -19.88 -9.04
CA ASP A 76 17.29 -18.72 -9.13
C ASP A 76 16.51 -17.38 -9.18
N ASP A 77 15.22 -17.43 -9.49
CA ASP A 77 14.36 -16.25 -9.43
C ASP A 77 14.07 -15.82 -7.99
N PHE A 78 14.19 -16.71 -7.02
CA PHE A 78 13.86 -16.47 -5.62
C PHE A 78 15.06 -16.55 -4.68
N ASN A 79 15.95 -17.53 -4.90
CA ASN A 79 17.07 -17.77 -3.99
C ASN A 79 18.03 -16.59 -3.94
N ASP A 80 18.45 -16.26 -2.73
CA ASP A 80 19.38 -15.16 -2.44
C ASP A 80 18.88 -13.78 -2.88
N LYS A 81 17.54 -13.60 -2.93
CA LYS A 81 16.92 -12.32 -3.35
C LYS A 81 16.02 -11.72 -2.29
N THR A 82 15.91 -10.41 -2.35
CA THR A 82 15.00 -9.62 -1.52
C THR A 82 13.77 -9.20 -2.31
N PHE A 83 12.62 -9.26 -1.65
CA PHE A 83 11.33 -8.89 -2.22
C PHE A 83 10.59 -7.93 -1.28
N MET A 84 9.83 -7.04 -1.88
CA MET A 84 8.88 -6.21 -1.16
C MET A 84 7.54 -6.93 -1.08
N VAL A 85 6.96 -6.99 0.10
CA VAL A 85 5.61 -7.53 0.30
C VAL A 85 4.57 -6.59 -0.29
N THR A 86 3.77 -7.07 -1.24
CA THR A 86 2.80 -6.25 -1.97
C THR A 86 1.43 -6.27 -1.33
N THR A 87 0.97 -7.41 -0.82
CA THR A 87 -0.30 -7.49 -0.07
C THR A 87 -0.21 -8.48 1.09
N ILE A 88 -1.14 -8.35 2.03
CA ILE A 88 -1.33 -9.26 3.18
C ILE A 88 -2.79 -9.76 3.16
N PRO A 89 -3.09 -10.80 2.37
CA PRO A 89 -4.46 -11.33 2.29
C PRO A 89 -4.97 -11.89 3.62
N SER A 90 -4.08 -12.42 4.47
CA SER A 90 -4.42 -12.90 5.82
C SER A 90 -3.21 -12.84 6.76
N SER A 91 -3.39 -13.14 8.03
CA SER A 91 -2.29 -13.23 9.00
C SER A 91 -1.28 -14.34 8.68
N THR A 92 -1.63 -15.28 7.81
CA THR A 92 -0.78 -16.41 7.42
C THR A 92 -0.40 -16.40 5.95
N THR A 93 -0.82 -15.42 5.16
CA THR A 93 -0.49 -15.32 3.73
C THR A 93 -0.02 -13.93 3.38
N LEU A 94 1.02 -13.84 2.59
CA LEU A 94 1.48 -12.60 1.98
C LEU A 94 1.78 -12.83 0.50
N THR A 95 1.86 -11.75 -0.26
CA THR A 95 2.21 -11.79 -1.67
C THR A 95 3.43 -10.93 -1.97
N ILE A 96 4.18 -11.36 -2.97
CA ILE A 96 5.23 -10.59 -3.63
C ILE A 96 4.91 -10.52 -5.13
N GLU A 97 5.52 -9.57 -5.83
CA GLU A 97 5.31 -9.36 -7.26
C GLU A 97 6.58 -9.70 -8.02
N MET A 98 6.44 -10.50 -9.07
CA MET A 98 7.53 -10.84 -9.98
C MET A 98 7.58 -9.88 -11.17
N GLY A 99 8.71 -9.83 -11.86
CA GLY A 99 8.88 -8.95 -13.03
C GLY A 99 8.11 -9.39 -14.29
N SER A 100 7.54 -10.59 -14.29
CA SER A 100 6.76 -11.14 -15.40
C SER A 100 5.61 -12.01 -14.88
N ALA A 101 4.57 -12.16 -15.69
CA ALA A 101 3.46 -13.03 -15.35
C ALA A 101 3.85 -14.51 -15.47
N GLU A 102 3.24 -15.33 -14.64
CA GLU A 102 3.38 -16.78 -14.63
C GLU A 102 2.77 -17.41 -15.89
N SER A 103 3.43 -18.39 -16.46
CA SER A 103 2.92 -19.13 -17.63
C SER A 103 2.04 -20.33 -17.28
N GLY A 104 2.12 -20.80 -16.04
CA GLY A 104 1.37 -21.95 -15.54
C GLY A 104 0.77 -21.68 -14.16
N SER A 105 0.39 -22.73 -13.46
CA SER A 105 0.01 -22.66 -12.04
C SER A 105 1.12 -23.33 -11.22
N GLY A 106 2.13 -22.56 -10.90
CA GLY A 106 3.33 -23.02 -10.23
C GLY A 106 3.08 -23.32 -8.76
N ALA A 107 3.79 -24.31 -8.28
CA ALA A 107 3.87 -24.62 -6.85
C ALA A 107 5.27 -25.15 -6.51
N SER A 108 5.75 -24.84 -5.33
CA SER A 108 6.91 -25.50 -4.76
C SER A 108 6.45 -26.71 -3.95
N THR A 109 7.02 -27.86 -4.25
CA THR A 109 6.72 -29.11 -3.54
C THR A 109 7.79 -29.46 -2.50
N SER A 110 8.92 -28.75 -2.50
CA SER A 110 9.97 -28.96 -1.51
C SER A 110 9.76 -28.04 -0.31
N GLY A 111 9.74 -28.63 0.85
CA GLY A 111 9.72 -27.87 2.10
C GLY A 111 11.07 -27.21 2.35
N GLY A 112 11.05 -26.14 3.14
CA GLY A 112 12.26 -25.54 3.62
C GLY A 112 12.59 -24.15 3.06
N ILE A 113 11.67 -23.53 2.31
CA ILE A 113 11.82 -22.12 1.91
C ILE A 113 12.07 -21.29 3.15
N ARG A 114 13.21 -20.61 3.17
CA ARG A 114 13.58 -19.72 4.27
C ARG A 114 13.16 -18.31 3.94
N VAL A 115 12.40 -17.70 4.84
CA VAL A 115 11.97 -16.30 4.78
C VAL A 115 12.64 -15.56 5.93
N GLN A 116 13.47 -14.58 5.62
CA GLN A 116 14.02 -13.64 6.59
C GLN A 116 13.28 -12.32 6.45
N HIS A 117 12.67 -11.87 7.53
CA HIS A 117 12.00 -10.58 7.63
C HIS A 117 12.97 -9.57 8.24
N TYR A 118 13.25 -8.51 7.52
CA TYR A 118 14.15 -7.46 7.97
C TYR A 118 13.44 -6.43 8.86
N TYR A 119 14.19 -5.75 9.71
CA TYR A 119 13.71 -4.54 10.35
C TYR A 119 13.49 -3.47 9.28
N SER A 120 12.26 -3.00 9.15
CA SER A 120 11.91 -1.93 8.24
C SER A 120 12.04 -0.58 8.93
N ILE A 121 12.71 0.35 8.26
CA ILE A 121 12.72 1.78 8.60
C ILE A 121 12.11 2.60 7.47
N GLY A 122 11.72 1.92 6.39
CA GLY A 122 11.12 2.54 5.22
C GLY A 122 9.80 3.20 5.53
N PRO A 123 9.15 3.80 4.54
CA PRO A 123 7.89 4.46 4.74
C PRO A 123 6.94 3.49 5.45
N ALA A 124 6.54 3.84 6.66
CA ALA A 124 5.45 3.15 7.29
C ALA A 124 4.24 3.32 6.38
N VAL A 125 3.61 2.22 6.01
CA VAL A 125 2.35 2.28 5.29
C VAL A 125 1.27 2.02 6.30
N GLU A 126 0.43 2.99 6.50
CA GLU A 126 -0.72 2.89 7.36
C GLU A 126 -1.98 2.77 6.50
N ALA A 127 -2.81 1.78 6.80
CA ALA A 127 -4.07 1.55 6.11
C ALA A 127 -5.08 2.67 6.36
N SER A 128 -4.89 3.42 7.44
CA SER A 128 -5.63 4.65 7.70
C SER A 128 -4.81 5.55 8.62
N ALA A 129 -4.63 6.79 8.25
CA ALA A 129 -3.95 7.77 9.08
C ALA A 129 -4.72 9.09 9.09
N ALA A 130 -4.58 9.84 10.19
CA ALA A 130 -5.14 11.17 10.32
C ALA A 130 -4.03 12.14 10.71
N GLY A 131 -3.96 13.27 10.02
CA GLY A 131 -2.98 14.29 10.34
C GLY A 131 -2.63 15.21 9.19
N TRP A 132 -1.74 16.16 9.47
CA TRP A 132 -1.22 17.09 8.50
C TRP A 132 -0.28 16.40 7.52
N GLY A 133 -0.47 16.65 6.22
CA GLY A 133 0.35 16.06 5.16
C GLY A 133 -0.03 14.63 4.78
N LEU A 134 -1.11 14.10 5.35
CA LEU A 134 -1.68 12.80 5.01
C LEU A 134 -2.98 12.99 4.22
N GLY A 135 -3.08 12.34 3.06
CA GLY A 135 -4.24 12.39 2.20
C GLY A 135 -4.36 13.67 1.36
N LEU A 136 -5.46 13.77 0.68
CA LEU A 136 -5.75 14.89 -0.22
C LEU A 136 -6.21 16.11 0.57
N TRP A 137 -5.57 17.23 0.33
CA TRP A 137 -5.92 18.52 0.89
C TRP A 137 -6.86 19.22 -0.06
N GLY A 138 -8.16 19.19 0.23
CA GLY A 138 -9.18 20.12 -0.28
C GLY A 138 -9.02 20.57 -1.74
N GLY A 139 -8.46 19.74 -2.59
CA GLY A 139 -8.22 20.02 -3.99
C GLY A 139 -8.84 18.94 -4.87
N THR A 140 -9.12 19.27 -6.11
CA THR A 140 -9.55 18.30 -7.10
C THR A 140 -8.42 17.33 -7.39
N VAL A 141 -8.70 16.03 -7.30
CA VAL A 141 -7.81 15.01 -7.83
C VAL A 141 -7.85 15.13 -9.35
N ALA A 142 -6.70 15.14 -9.99
CA ALA A 142 -6.65 15.13 -11.44
C ALA A 142 -7.36 13.88 -11.96
N GLY A 143 -8.50 14.06 -12.65
CA GLY A 143 -9.32 12.96 -13.16
C GLY A 143 -10.61 12.67 -12.38
N GLU A 144 -10.99 13.51 -11.41
CA GLU A 144 -12.31 13.39 -10.77
C GLU A 144 -13.45 13.47 -11.81
N ALA A 145 -14.45 12.64 -11.57
CA ALA A 145 -15.65 12.66 -12.40
C ALA A 145 -16.37 14.01 -12.23
N THR A 146 -16.73 14.60 -13.34
CA THR A 146 -17.54 15.81 -13.39
C THR A 146 -18.72 15.63 -14.35
N SER A 147 -19.85 16.22 -14.01
CA SER A 147 -21.04 16.28 -14.87
C SER A 147 -21.77 17.60 -14.62
N THR A 148 -22.94 17.75 -15.19
CA THR A 148 -23.85 18.87 -14.95
C THR A 148 -25.20 18.36 -14.49
N LEU A 149 -25.93 19.20 -13.75
CA LEU A 149 -27.31 18.90 -13.37
C LEU A 149 -28.21 18.88 -14.62
N ASP A 150 -29.00 17.83 -14.77
CA ASP A 150 -30.12 17.78 -15.70
C ASP A 150 -31.39 18.23 -14.94
N GLY A 151 -31.61 19.54 -15.00
CA GLY A 151 -32.65 20.21 -14.26
C GLY A 151 -32.21 20.84 -12.91
N ALA A 152 -32.96 21.87 -12.51
CA ALA A 152 -32.67 22.58 -11.26
C ALA A 152 -32.93 21.70 -10.03
N LEU A 153 -32.05 21.79 -9.03
CA LEU A 153 -32.14 21.07 -7.77
C LEU A 153 -32.64 22.00 -6.67
N THR A 154 -33.68 21.64 -5.95
CA THR A 154 -34.14 22.39 -4.78
C THR A 154 -33.46 21.90 -3.50
N SER A 155 -33.43 22.71 -2.45
CA SER A 155 -32.84 22.32 -1.15
C SER A 155 -33.51 21.10 -0.50
N GLY A 156 -34.74 20.79 -0.87
CA GLY A 156 -35.50 19.64 -0.37
C GLY A 156 -35.55 18.43 -1.31
N SER A 157 -34.83 18.45 -2.43
CA SER A 157 -34.84 17.34 -3.39
C SER A 157 -34.26 16.06 -2.78
N SER A 158 -34.87 14.91 -3.08
CA SER A 158 -34.47 13.59 -2.60
C SER A 158 -33.67 12.78 -3.65
N SER A 159 -33.51 13.33 -4.85
CA SER A 159 -32.69 12.78 -5.92
C SER A 159 -32.02 13.90 -6.71
N ILE A 160 -30.92 13.59 -7.35
CA ILE A 160 -30.20 14.43 -8.31
C ILE A 160 -30.23 13.71 -9.65
N VAL A 161 -30.48 14.43 -10.73
CA VAL A 161 -30.30 13.91 -12.09
C VAL A 161 -29.11 14.62 -12.72
N LEU A 162 -28.20 13.85 -13.29
CA LEU A 162 -27.00 14.32 -13.99
C LEU A 162 -27.12 14.03 -15.48
N ASP A 163 -26.54 14.88 -16.30
CA ASP A 163 -26.41 14.61 -17.73
C ASP A 163 -25.67 13.31 -18.02
N ASP A 164 -24.65 13.01 -17.22
CA ASP A 164 -23.94 11.73 -17.25
C ASP A 164 -23.43 11.37 -15.84
N SER A 165 -23.88 10.24 -15.30
CA SER A 165 -23.41 9.71 -14.02
C SER A 165 -22.52 8.48 -14.16
N SER A 166 -22.14 8.09 -15.38
CA SER A 166 -21.43 6.83 -15.65
C SER A 166 -20.05 6.75 -14.97
N ALA A 167 -19.37 7.89 -14.82
CA ALA A 167 -18.07 7.97 -14.17
C ALA A 167 -18.14 8.11 -12.64
N PHE A 168 -19.33 8.32 -12.06
CA PHE A 168 -19.51 8.46 -10.61
C PHE A 168 -19.63 7.10 -9.93
N PRO A 169 -19.11 6.93 -8.70
CA PRO A 169 -19.25 5.71 -7.92
C PRO A 169 -20.71 5.28 -7.71
N ALA A 170 -20.92 4.01 -7.34
CA ALA A 170 -22.27 3.49 -7.03
C ALA A 170 -22.87 4.18 -5.78
N SER A 171 -22.05 4.65 -4.87
CA SER A 171 -22.38 5.48 -3.70
C SER A 171 -21.21 6.38 -3.36
N GLY A 172 -21.47 7.52 -2.74
CA GLY A 172 -20.41 8.47 -2.43
C GLY A 172 -20.94 9.84 -2.07
N SER A 173 -20.23 10.87 -2.47
CA SER A 173 -20.67 12.27 -2.31
C SER A 173 -20.31 13.11 -3.53
N VAL A 174 -21.10 14.12 -3.78
CA VAL A 174 -20.85 15.13 -4.82
C VAL A 174 -20.77 16.52 -4.20
N LEU A 175 -20.01 17.39 -4.86
CA LEU A 175 -19.93 18.81 -4.56
C LEU A 175 -20.66 19.57 -5.68
N ILE A 176 -21.61 20.41 -5.30
CA ILE A 176 -22.31 21.34 -6.21
C ILE A 176 -22.22 22.73 -5.57
N ASP A 177 -21.57 23.65 -6.25
CA ASP A 177 -21.24 24.97 -5.68
C ASP A 177 -20.52 24.82 -4.33
N ASN A 178 -21.19 25.19 -3.23
CA ASN A 178 -20.67 25.10 -1.86
C ASN A 178 -21.39 24.03 -1.02
N GLU A 179 -22.21 23.18 -1.63
CA GLU A 179 -22.91 22.10 -0.95
C GLU A 179 -22.28 20.76 -1.26
N ARG A 180 -21.96 20.01 -0.22
CA ARG A 180 -21.64 18.59 -0.32
C ARG A 180 -22.90 17.75 -0.06
N ILE A 181 -23.20 16.83 -0.96
CA ILE A 181 -24.37 15.97 -0.91
C ILE A 181 -23.91 14.52 -0.96
N ALA A 182 -24.14 13.75 0.11
CA ALA A 182 -23.89 12.32 0.08
C ALA A 182 -25.07 11.59 -0.61
N TYR A 183 -24.77 10.50 -1.31
CA TYR A 183 -25.76 9.64 -1.95
C TYR A 183 -25.43 8.16 -1.73
N THR A 184 -26.45 7.31 -1.73
CA THR A 184 -26.28 5.88 -1.46
C THR A 184 -26.49 5.00 -2.69
N SER A 185 -26.98 5.58 -3.81
CA SER A 185 -27.19 4.84 -5.05
C SER A 185 -27.01 5.73 -6.27
N ASN A 186 -26.34 5.20 -7.30
CA ASN A 186 -26.21 5.79 -8.64
C ASN A 186 -26.84 4.84 -9.66
N THR A 187 -27.85 5.33 -10.38
CA THR A 187 -28.49 4.62 -11.48
C THR A 187 -27.98 5.20 -12.80
N THR A 188 -26.88 4.68 -13.31
CA THR A 188 -26.17 5.22 -14.49
C THR A 188 -27.05 5.29 -15.74
N GLY A 189 -28.00 4.36 -15.92
CA GLY A 189 -28.92 4.35 -17.09
C GLY A 189 -29.87 5.55 -17.14
N THR A 190 -30.12 6.23 -16.02
CA THR A 190 -30.98 7.43 -15.92
C THR A 190 -30.24 8.64 -15.37
N GLY A 191 -28.93 8.55 -15.15
CA GLY A 191 -28.16 9.63 -14.56
C GLY A 191 -28.54 9.99 -13.11
N THR A 192 -29.27 9.11 -12.39
CA THR A 192 -29.92 9.48 -11.15
C THR A 192 -29.13 9.04 -9.92
N LEU A 193 -28.78 10.00 -9.07
CA LEU A 193 -28.25 9.78 -7.72
C LEU A 193 -29.40 9.86 -6.72
N SER A 194 -29.52 8.88 -5.83
CA SER A 194 -30.61 8.78 -4.86
C SER A 194 -30.12 8.39 -3.45
N GLY A 195 -31.04 8.48 -2.47
CA GLY A 195 -30.69 8.28 -1.06
C GLY A 195 -29.83 9.43 -0.54
N LEU A 196 -30.23 10.66 -0.83
CA LEU A 196 -29.44 11.84 -0.56
C LEU A 196 -29.38 12.22 0.93
N THR A 197 -28.22 12.61 1.39
CA THR A 197 -28.02 13.41 2.61
C THR A 197 -27.53 14.79 2.18
N ARG A 198 -28.42 15.77 2.23
CA ARG A 198 -28.17 17.16 1.84
C ARG A 198 -27.36 17.88 2.91
N GLY A 199 -26.54 18.84 2.50
CA GLY A 199 -25.72 19.63 3.43
C GLY A 199 -24.75 18.79 4.27
N SER A 200 -24.20 17.71 3.70
CA SER A 200 -23.25 16.84 4.41
C SER A 200 -21.95 17.59 4.74
N ASP A 201 -21.20 17.07 5.71
CA ASP A 201 -19.90 17.60 6.16
C ASP A 201 -19.91 19.10 6.55
N ASN A 202 -20.95 19.52 7.25
CA ASN A 202 -21.18 20.91 7.71
C ASN A 202 -21.40 21.93 6.59
N THR A 203 -21.76 21.52 5.40
CA THR A 203 -22.30 22.42 4.37
C THR A 203 -23.78 22.67 4.61
N THR A 204 -24.39 23.56 3.86
CA THR A 204 -25.81 23.90 4.00
C THR A 204 -26.55 23.49 2.73
N ALA A 205 -27.68 22.79 2.90
CA ALA A 205 -28.54 22.44 1.79
C ALA A 205 -29.06 23.70 1.07
N ALA A 206 -28.81 23.78 -0.23
CA ALA A 206 -29.16 24.95 -1.06
C ALA A 206 -29.89 24.51 -2.33
N SER A 207 -30.44 25.48 -3.05
CA SER A 207 -30.95 25.27 -4.40
C SER A 207 -29.84 25.51 -5.40
N HIS A 208 -29.76 24.66 -6.44
CA HIS A 208 -28.78 24.76 -7.52
C HIS A 208 -29.50 24.90 -8.86
N SER A 209 -28.92 25.68 -9.75
CA SER A 209 -29.48 25.92 -11.07
C SER A 209 -29.28 24.70 -11.97
N ASP A 210 -30.14 24.60 -12.97
CA ASP A 210 -29.91 23.73 -14.10
C ASP A 210 -28.52 23.96 -14.71
N ALA A 211 -27.89 22.89 -15.20
CA ALA A 211 -26.52 22.88 -15.71
C ALA A 211 -25.42 23.31 -14.71
N ALA A 212 -25.70 23.37 -13.39
CA ALA A 212 -24.66 23.57 -12.41
C ALA A 212 -23.66 22.40 -12.44
N THR A 213 -22.36 22.71 -12.30
CA THR A 213 -21.30 21.70 -12.29
C THR A 213 -21.41 20.82 -11.05
N VAL A 214 -21.36 19.52 -11.25
CA VAL A 214 -21.34 18.50 -10.21
C VAL A 214 -19.99 17.78 -10.28
N THR A 215 -19.27 17.78 -9.18
CA THR A 215 -17.95 17.13 -9.07
C THR A 215 -18.04 15.95 -8.09
N ASP A 216 -17.47 14.81 -8.44
CA ASP A 216 -17.32 13.72 -7.49
C ASP A 216 -16.43 14.16 -6.32
N ALA A 217 -16.97 14.05 -5.13
CA ALA A 217 -16.28 14.41 -3.88
C ALA A 217 -16.18 13.21 -2.93
N SER A 218 -16.34 12.00 -3.45
CA SER A 218 -16.37 10.78 -2.64
C SER A 218 -15.07 10.54 -1.90
N GLU A 219 -13.96 10.96 -2.47
CA GLU A 219 -12.62 10.82 -1.86
C GLU A 219 -12.22 12.03 -0.99
N TYR A 220 -13.02 13.10 -0.95
CA TYR A 220 -12.72 14.23 -0.11
C TYR A 220 -12.91 13.88 1.36
N THR A 221 -11.83 14.00 2.12
CA THR A 221 -11.85 13.81 3.56
C THR A 221 -11.87 15.15 4.27
N LYS A 222 -12.64 15.26 5.35
CA LYS A 222 -12.62 16.43 6.22
C LYS A 222 -11.37 16.47 7.08
N TRP A 223 -11.04 17.61 7.62
CA TRP A 223 -9.96 17.79 8.59
C TRP A 223 -10.08 16.80 9.75
N GLY A 224 -8.98 16.07 10.02
CA GLY A 224 -8.93 15.07 11.07
C GLY A 224 -9.66 13.77 10.76
N ALA A 225 -10.22 13.60 9.56
CA ALA A 225 -10.72 12.30 9.13
C ALA A 225 -9.56 11.36 8.76
N SER A 226 -9.72 10.08 9.06
CA SER A 226 -8.79 9.07 8.60
C SER A 226 -8.88 8.94 7.08
N GLN A 227 -7.72 8.89 6.43
CA GLN A 227 -7.64 8.52 5.01
C GLN A 227 -7.90 7.02 4.88
N THR A 228 -8.69 6.63 3.89
CA THR A 228 -8.84 5.24 3.50
C THR A 228 -7.84 4.90 2.39
N GLY A 229 -7.12 3.80 2.53
CA GLY A 229 -6.12 3.37 1.59
C GLY A 229 -4.69 3.45 2.14
N ASP A 230 -3.73 3.04 1.33
CA ASP A 230 -2.33 2.99 1.72
C ASP A 230 -1.71 4.40 1.67
N ILE A 231 -1.26 4.86 2.81
CA ILE A 231 -0.57 6.14 2.94
C ILE A 231 0.90 5.87 3.18
N ILE A 232 1.74 6.43 2.34
CA ILE A 232 3.19 6.39 2.53
C ILE A 232 3.58 7.58 3.37
N THR A 233 4.01 7.32 4.60
CA THR A 233 4.56 8.35 5.49
C THR A 233 5.99 8.71 5.10
N ALA A 234 6.54 9.76 5.69
CA ALA A 234 7.94 10.12 5.47
C ALA A 234 8.87 8.93 5.77
N PRO A 235 9.86 8.65 4.93
CA PRO A 235 10.77 7.53 5.16
C PRO A 235 11.51 7.70 6.48
N GLY A 236 11.66 6.61 7.20
CA GLY A 236 12.52 6.55 8.38
C GLY A 236 13.99 6.79 8.00
N LEU A 237 14.78 7.16 8.99
CA LEU A 237 16.19 7.41 8.84
C LEU A 237 17.01 6.53 9.78
N TRP A 238 18.16 6.08 9.31
CA TRP A 238 19.21 5.53 10.16
C TRP A 238 20.04 6.67 10.77
N SER A 239 20.26 6.62 12.07
CA SER A 239 21.33 7.36 12.72
C SER A 239 22.52 6.41 12.88
N LEU A 240 23.65 6.75 12.29
CA LEU A 240 24.84 5.90 12.23
C LEU A 240 25.99 6.58 12.95
N ASP A 241 26.67 5.84 13.82
CA ASP A 241 27.89 6.27 14.50
C ASP A 241 28.83 5.09 14.72
N ASN A 242 30.09 5.37 14.97
CA ASN A 242 31.12 4.36 15.20
C ASN A 242 31.59 4.37 16.67
N TYR A 243 31.74 3.18 17.23
CA TYR A 243 32.39 2.98 18.50
C TYR A 243 33.54 1.96 18.35
N GLY A 244 34.75 2.46 18.14
CA GLY A 244 35.88 1.60 17.77
C GLY A 244 35.70 0.95 16.41
N ASN A 245 35.69 -0.39 16.37
CA ASN A 245 35.45 -1.19 15.17
C ASN A 245 33.95 -1.50 14.92
N LYS A 246 33.11 -1.02 15.82
CA LYS A 246 31.67 -1.31 15.77
C LYS A 246 30.90 -0.17 15.13
N LEU A 247 29.94 -0.52 14.31
CA LEU A 247 28.92 0.39 13.81
C LEU A 247 27.71 0.32 14.75
N ILE A 248 27.28 1.46 15.24
CA ILE A 248 26.04 1.60 15.98
C ILE A 248 25.01 2.20 15.01
N ALA A 249 23.93 1.50 14.77
CA ALA A 249 22.86 1.89 13.86
C ALA A 249 21.53 1.96 14.61
N THR A 250 20.94 3.14 14.68
CA THR A 250 19.68 3.38 15.38
C THR A 250 18.60 3.78 14.37
N ILE A 251 17.45 3.15 14.45
CA ILE A 251 16.25 3.60 13.75
C ILE A 251 15.65 4.75 14.57
N VAL A 252 15.32 5.87 13.94
CA VAL A 252 14.62 6.96 14.62
C VAL A 252 13.32 6.43 15.23
N ASP A 253 13.13 6.68 16.53
CA ASP A 253 12.01 6.16 17.34
C ASP A 253 11.93 4.61 17.40
N GLY A 254 13.02 3.91 17.07
CA GLY A 254 13.08 2.46 16.99
C GLY A 254 14.26 1.83 17.72
N ALA A 255 14.60 0.62 17.31
CA ALA A 255 15.67 -0.18 17.91
C ALA A 255 17.08 0.34 17.51
N THR A 256 18.05 0.08 18.40
CA THR A 256 19.48 0.30 18.15
C THR A 256 20.16 -1.05 17.94
N PHE A 257 20.99 -1.12 16.93
CA PHE A 257 21.73 -2.30 16.53
C PHE A 257 23.24 -2.03 16.59
N GLU A 258 23.99 -3.06 16.87
CA GLU A 258 25.44 -3.07 16.80
C GLU A 258 25.88 -4.06 15.71
N TRP A 259 26.76 -3.60 14.84
CA TRP A 259 27.45 -4.47 13.89
C TRP A 259 28.96 -4.36 14.13
N ASP A 260 29.63 -5.51 14.23
CA ASP A 260 31.06 -5.60 14.48
C ASP A 260 31.80 -5.98 13.21
N SER A 261 32.73 -5.14 12.75
CA SER A 261 33.51 -5.40 11.53
C SER A 261 34.48 -6.56 11.68
N ASP A 262 34.82 -6.94 12.91
CA ASP A 262 35.75 -8.03 13.23
C ASP A 262 35.02 -9.29 13.69
N GLY A 263 33.72 -9.22 13.87
CA GLY A 263 32.85 -10.35 14.19
C GLY A 263 32.45 -11.11 12.92
N SER A 264 32.81 -12.37 12.88
CA SER A 264 32.41 -13.34 11.89
C SER A 264 31.05 -13.94 12.22
#